data_f5fa768d03d4c65b11daf2cd8fef4aab
#
_entry.id   f5fa768d03d4c65b11daf2cd8fef4aab
#
_cell.length_a   1.000
_cell.length_b   1.000
_cell.length_c   1.000
_cell.angle_alpha   90.00
_cell.angle_beta   90.00
_cell.angle_gamma   90.00
#
_symmetry.space_group_name_H-M   'P 1'
#
loop_
_entity.id
_entity.type
_entity.pdbx_description
1 polymer ?
#
loop_
_entity_poly.entity_id
_entity_poly.type
_entity_poly.pdbx_seq_one_letter_code
_entity_poly.pdbx_strand_id
1 'polypeptide(L)'
;MLPGVAQNQLMFEMQGIRMLNVTTWTTGVREIVSAERAGVKFILSDHPVTVYNHAIPPSDARNRYPEDPSTALKGSQTLFPLGPDHLLILTNLEYAKNPGTRPDAKRTFARNYQSTMVSTIEFIRKRYLTDDQIAEVNFVIKARANRYVAGFRREDLFPEKVVSKSWADLRTTFLPPADGLYRFGGEMYASFENGDVYYQDEFGRTEKPREWLLKEGPKTLPRPRDYCPCGSGQSFANCCRDKPAHLRMSWTEKSIRERNMMFMDALTQLFELGTKDWDAVRREMTDDKIARMYRLYEALWPLETDLLSLLPKPDGKMRSVYTGSLHPKLIMEFAVGASLYFGEVIVQNPFLISRT
;
A
#
# COMPACT_ATOMS: atom_id res chain seq x y z
N MET A 1 -1.68 -20.08 -28.08
CA MET A 1 -1.70 -18.60 -28.05
C MET A 1 -1.00 -18.11 -29.31
N LEU A 2 -1.62 -17.22 -30.10
CA LEU A 2 -1.02 -16.71 -31.35
C LEU A 2 0.20 -15.85 -30.99
N PRO A 3 1.34 -15.99 -31.69
CA PRO A 3 2.59 -15.28 -31.36
C PRO A 3 2.42 -13.75 -31.25
N GLY A 4 1.60 -13.14 -32.11
CA GLY A 4 1.34 -11.70 -32.07
C GLY A 4 0.57 -11.21 -30.84
N VAL A 5 -0.31 -12.04 -30.27
CA VAL A 5 -1.07 -11.70 -29.07
C VAL A 5 -0.14 -11.67 -27.85
N ALA A 6 0.77 -12.63 -27.73
CA ALA A 6 1.76 -12.67 -26.65
C ALA A 6 2.73 -11.49 -26.75
N GLN A 7 3.14 -11.10 -27.95
CA GLN A 7 4.01 -9.94 -28.13
C GLN A 7 3.31 -8.62 -27.79
N ASN A 8 2.06 -8.43 -28.18
CA ASN A 8 1.28 -7.24 -27.85
C ASN A 8 1.01 -7.13 -26.34
N GLN A 9 0.72 -8.25 -25.69
CA GLN A 9 0.55 -8.28 -24.24
C GLN A 9 1.85 -7.91 -23.54
N LEU A 10 2.98 -8.48 -23.94
CA LEU A 10 4.29 -8.16 -23.38
C LEU A 10 4.63 -6.67 -23.57
N MET A 11 4.36 -6.11 -24.75
CA MET A 11 4.57 -4.68 -25.00
C MET A 11 3.68 -3.79 -24.13
N PHE A 12 2.43 -4.19 -23.89
CA PHE A 12 1.51 -3.47 -23.01
C PHE A 12 1.98 -3.50 -21.54
N GLU A 13 2.39 -4.65 -21.08
CA GLU A 13 2.97 -4.81 -19.74
C GLU A 13 4.26 -4.01 -19.57
N MET A 14 5.15 -4.00 -20.56
CA MET A 14 6.35 -3.17 -20.56
C MET A 14 6.04 -1.67 -20.53
N GLN A 15 4.96 -1.21 -21.17
CA GLN A 15 4.53 0.18 -21.09
C GLN A 15 4.05 0.54 -19.67
N GLY A 16 3.30 -0.36 -19.02
CA GLY A 16 2.88 -0.20 -17.64
C GLY A 16 4.07 -0.06 -16.68
N ILE A 17 5.08 -0.92 -16.84
CA ILE A 17 6.33 -0.86 -16.08
C ILE A 17 7.09 0.45 -16.33
N ARG A 18 7.16 0.92 -17.57
CA ARG A 18 7.79 2.20 -17.91
C ARG A 18 7.07 3.39 -17.25
N MET A 19 5.75 3.42 -17.29
CA MET A 19 4.96 4.47 -16.64
C MET A 19 5.18 4.48 -15.12
N LEU A 20 5.20 3.32 -14.49
CA LEU A 20 5.48 3.18 -13.07
C LEU A 20 6.88 3.69 -12.72
N ASN A 21 7.87 3.35 -13.55
CA ASN A 21 9.24 3.81 -13.37
C ASN A 21 9.33 5.34 -13.53
N VAL A 22 8.72 5.90 -14.57
CA VAL A 22 8.70 7.37 -14.76
C VAL A 22 8.11 8.07 -13.55
N THR A 23 7.00 7.59 -13.02
CA THR A 23 6.37 8.17 -11.82
C THR A 23 7.29 8.06 -10.60
N THR A 24 7.94 6.93 -10.43
CA THR A 24 8.91 6.72 -9.35
C THR A 24 10.08 7.70 -9.46
N TRP A 25 10.55 7.96 -10.66
CA TRP A 25 11.68 8.87 -10.91
C TRP A 25 11.31 10.34 -10.75
N THR A 26 10.11 10.72 -11.12
CA THR A 26 9.66 12.13 -11.07
C THR A 26 9.20 12.57 -9.69
N THR A 27 8.64 11.66 -8.89
CA THR A 27 8.06 11.98 -7.57
C THR A 27 8.92 11.52 -6.39
N GLY A 28 10.06 10.87 -6.65
CA GLY A 28 10.94 10.31 -5.62
C GLY A 28 12.14 11.19 -5.29
N VAL A 29 12.71 10.96 -4.12
CA VAL A 29 14.02 11.47 -3.74
C VAL A 29 15.08 10.67 -4.48
N ARG A 30 16.03 11.37 -5.08
CA ARG A 30 17.12 10.80 -5.86
C ARG A 30 18.44 11.07 -5.18
N GLU A 31 19.20 10.02 -4.89
CA GLU A 31 20.55 10.12 -4.36
C GLU A 31 21.51 9.37 -5.25
N ILE A 32 22.68 9.98 -5.51
CA ILE A 32 23.85 9.27 -6.00
C ILE A 32 24.73 9.00 -4.79
N VAL A 33 24.82 7.74 -4.38
CA VAL A 33 25.76 7.32 -3.33
C VAL A 33 27.08 6.93 -3.97
N SER A 34 28.17 7.26 -3.30
CA SER A 34 29.51 7.16 -3.85
C SER A 34 30.44 6.31 -2.97
N ALA A 35 31.13 5.38 -3.62
CA ALA A 35 32.21 4.58 -3.08
C ALA A 35 33.61 5.09 -3.44
N GLU A 36 33.72 6.31 -4.01
CA GLU A 36 35.02 6.86 -4.46
C GLU A 36 36.07 6.91 -3.35
N ARG A 37 35.64 7.18 -2.11
CA ARG A 37 36.53 7.28 -0.93
C ARG A 37 36.67 5.98 -0.15
N ALA A 38 35.97 4.93 -0.57
CA ALA A 38 35.91 3.67 0.12
C ALA A 38 36.82 2.63 -0.50
N GLY A 39 37.22 1.68 0.32
CA GLY A 39 37.97 0.50 -0.09
C GLY A 39 37.09 -0.53 -0.79
N VAL A 40 35.80 -0.64 -0.42
CA VAL A 40 34.81 -1.53 -1.03
C VAL A 40 34.15 -0.86 -2.23
N LYS A 41 33.81 -1.63 -3.27
CA LYS A 41 33.17 -1.13 -4.49
C LYS A 41 31.79 -1.75 -4.70
N PHE A 42 30.91 -1.04 -5.40
CA PHE A 42 29.60 -1.59 -5.75
C PHE A 42 29.71 -2.75 -6.71
N ILE A 43 28.82 -3.74 -6.51
CA ILE A 43 28.66 -4.87 -7.40
C ILE A 43 27.45 -4.67 -8.32
N LEU A 44 27.39 -5.47 -9.38
CA LEU A 44 26.27 -5.54 -10.32
C LEU A 44 25.72 -6.96 -10.30
N SER A 45 24.41 -7.12 -10.52
CA SER A 45 23.79 -8.42 -10.71
C SER A 45 23.08 -8.49 -12.07
N ASP A 46 22.64 -9.70 -12.42
CA ASP A 46 21.77 -9.95 -13.58
C ASP A 46 20.34 -9.37 -13.38
N HIS A 47 20.09 -8.76 -12.22
CA HIS A 47 18.93 -7.94 -11.92
C HIS A 47 19.39 -6.50 -11.60
N PRO A 48 19.80 -5.72 -12.62
CA PRO A 48 20.51 -4.45 -12.42
C PRO A 48 19.68 -3.34 -11.75
N VAL A 49 18.35 -3.43 -11.85
CA VAL A 49 17.41 -2.56 -11.14
C VAL A 49 16.91 -3.33 -9.93
N THR A 50 17.68 -3.28 -8.86
CA THR A 50 17.37 -3.99 -7.61
C THR A 50 16.36 -3.19 -6.81
N VAL A 51 15.31 -3.86 -6.30
CA VAL A 51 14.33 -3.24 -5.40
C VAL A 51 14.51 -3.77 -3.99
N TYR A 52 14.62 -2.87 -3.05
CA TYR A 52 14.69 -3.14 -1.61
C TYR A 52 13.43 -2.64 -0.91
N ASN A 53 12.88 -3.45 -0.03
CA ASN A 53 11.86 -3.05 0.93
C ASN A 53 12.19 -3.72 2.27
N HIS A 54 12.38 -2.94 3.31
CA HIS A 54 12.83 -3.46 4.61
C HIS A 54 11.83 -4.42 5.28
N ALA A 55 10.55 -4.32 4.95
CA ALA A 55 9.51 -5.21 5.46
C ALA A 55 9.32 -6.48 4.62
N ILE A 56 10.06 -6.63 3.51
CA ILE A 56 9.92 -7.75 2.57
C ILE A 56 11.30 -8.37 2.34
N PRO A 57 11.72 -9.28 3.24
CA PRO A 57 13.02 -9.97 3.08
C PRO A 57 13.00 -10.91 1.87
N PRO A 58 14.16 -11.34 1.35
CA PRO A 58 14.26 -12.21 0.19
C PRO A 58 13.45 -13.51 0.28
N SER A 59 13.24 -14.03 1.48
CA SER A 59 12.45 -15.24 1.74
C SER A 59 10.94 -15.02 1.78
N ASP A 60 10.47 -13.79 1.63
CA ASP A 60 9.03 -13.48 1.67
C ASP A 60 8.33 -14.01 0.42
N ALA A 61 7.17 -14.64 0.60
CA ALA A 61 6.37 -15.22 -0.48
C ALA A 61 5.85 -14.17 -1.50
N ARG A 62 5.90 -12.89 -1.15
CA ARG A 62 5.56 -11.78 -2.05
C ARG A 62 6.65 -11.48 -3.07
N ASN A 63 7.85 -12.02 -2.87
CA ASN A 63 8.94 -11.88 -3.81
C ASN A 63 8.75 -12.86 -4.96
N ARG A 64 8.38 -12.35 -6.11
CA ARG A 64 8.25 -13.12 -7.35
C ARG A 64 9.00 -12.38 -8.44
N TYR A 65 10.14 -12.90 -8.82
CA TYR A 65 10.88 -12.35 -9.95
C TYR A 65 9.96 -12.23 -11.20
N PRO A 66 9.99 -11.11 -11.96
CA PRO A 66 10.88 -9.93 -11.80
C PRO A 66 10.32 -8.80 -10.93
N GLU A 67 9.18 -8.96 -10.28
CA GLU A 67 8.45 -7.88 -9.60
C GLU A 67 8.77 -7.72 -8.11
N ASP A 68 9.79 -8.37 -7.61
CA ASP A 68 9.98 -8.43 -6.17
C ASP A 68 10.99 -7.45 -5.58
N PRO A 69 10.59 -6.76 -4.51
CA PRO A 69 9.22 -6.40 -4.14
C PRO A 69 8.67 -5.34 -5.10
N SER A 70 7.35 -5.22 -5.22
CA SER A 70 6.75 -4.24 -6.13
C SER A 70 7.22 -2.80 -5.83
N THR A 71 7.63 -2.08 -6.87
CA THR A 71 7.97 -0.63 -6.79
C THR A 71 6.75 0.24 -6.46
N ALA A 72 5.54 -0.31 -6.57
CA ALA A 72 4.30 0.37 -6.18
C ALA A 72 4.09 0.44 -4.66
N LEU A 73 4.96 -0.16 -3.85
CA LEU A 73 4.87 -0.07 -2.39
C LEU A 73 5.63 1.17 -1.86
N LYS A 74 5.09 1.80 -0.82
CA LYS A 74 5.66 3.04 -0.25
C LYS A 74 7.11 2.88 0.19
N GLY A 75 7.43 1.81 0.89
CA GLY A 75 8.77 1.53 1.40
C GLY A 75 9.74 0.93 0.39
N SER A 76 9.30 0.71 -0.85
CA SER A 76 10.19 0.18 -1.89
C SER A 76 11.14 1.24 -2.40
N GLN A 77 12.43 0.95 -2.33
CA GLN A 77 13.52 1.78 -2.83
C GLN A 77 14.19 1.06 -4.00
N THR A 78 14.49 1.81 -5.04
CA THR A 78 15.19 1.27 -6.23
C THR A 78 16.66 1.56 -6.12
N LEU A 79 17.49 0.54 -6.29
CA LEU A 79 18.94 0.59 -6.28
C LEU A 79 19.43 0.31 -7.71
N PHE A 80 20.19 1.23 -8.27
CA PHE A 80 20.70 1.08 -9.62
C PHE A 80 22.20 1.39 -9.67
N PRO A 81 23.07 0.38 -9.71
CA PRO A 81 24.51 0.56 -9.87
C PRO A 81 24.82 1.25 -11.21
N LEU A 82 25.51 2.37 -11.15
CA LEU A 82 26.01 3.10 -12.32
C LEU A 82 27.44 2.72 -12.69
N GLY A 83 28.13 2.04 -11.78
CA GLY A 83 29.49 1.60 -11.92
C GLY A 83 30.07 1.20 -10.55
N PRO A 84 31.37 0.91 -10.46
CA PRO A 84 31.97 0.47 -9.19
C PRO A 84 31.96 1.57 -8.12
N ASP A 85 31.95 2.84 -8.52
CA ASP A 85 32.06 3.96 -7.60
C ASP A 85 30.73 4.70 -7.34
N HIS A 86 29.69 4.43 -8.11
CA HIS A 86 28.44 5.16 -8.01
C HIS A 86 27.21 4.24 -8.10
N LEU A 87 26.21 4.57 -7.29
CA LEU A 87 24.92 3.89 -7.30
C LEU A 87 23.81 4.93 -7.10
N LEU A 88 22.74 4.83 -7.89
CA LEU A 88 21.55 5.65 -7.74
C LEU A 88 20.56 4.96 -6.79
N ILE A 89 20.04 5.71 -5.82
CA ILE A 89 18.94 5.31 -4.95
C ILE A 89 17.73 6.18 -5.25
N LEU A 90 16.58 5.55 -5.50
CA LEU A 90 15.31 6.21 -5.63
C LEU A 90 14.43 5.84 -4.45
N THR A 91 13.98 6.83 -3.70
CA THR A 91 13.12 6.64 -2.53
C THR A 91 11.82 7.42 -2.70
N ASN A 92 10.69 6.81 -2.39
CA ASN A 92 9.41 7.51 -2.37
C ASN A 92 9.47 8.68 -1.37
N LEU A 93 9.02 9.87 -1.77
CA LEU A 93 9.12 11.07 -0.95
C LEU A 93 8.35 10.95 0.37
N GLU A 94 7.13 10.39 0.34
CA GLU A 94 6.31 10.20 1.53
C GLU A 94 7.03 9.29 2.54
N TYR A 95 7.65 8.22 2.05
CA TYR A 95 8.42 7.29 2.88
C TYR A 95 9.73 7.92 3.38
N ALA A 96 10.43 8.66 2.54
CA ALA A 96 11.64 9.37 2.94
C ALA A 96 11.38 10.38 4.06
N LYS A 97 10.26 11.10 3.97
CA LYS A 97 9.83 12.08 4.96
C LYS A 97 9.33 11.46 6.26
N ASN A 98 8.62 10.34 6.16
CA ASN A 98 8.11 9.60 7.31
C ASN A 98 8.37 8.09 7.17
N PRO A 99 9.57 7.61 7.54
CA PRO A 99 9.92 6.19 7.48
C PRO A 99 9.10 5.29 8.42
N GLY A 100 8.29 5.87 9.30
CA GLY A 100 7.34 5.16 10.16
C GLY A 100 6.04 4.75 9.46
N THR A 101 5.78 5.22 8.22
CA THR A 101 4.62 4.76 7.44
C THR A 101 4.76 3.28 7.08
N ARG A 102 3.62 2.63 6.86
CA ARG A 102 3.60 1.21 6.44
C ARG A 102 4.35 1.04 5.12
N PRO A 103 5.46 0.30 5.11
CA PRO A 103 6.31 0.16 3.92
C PRO A 103 5.69 -0.73 2.85
N ASP A 104 4.75 -1.60 3.24
CA ASP A 104 4.03 -2.53 2.38
C ASP A 104 2.68 -1.97 1.87
N ALA A 105 2.31 -0.75 2.24
CA ALA A 105 1.16 -0.06 1.66
C ALA A 105 1.47 0.40 0.23
N LYS A 106 0.46 0.44 -0.62
CA LYS A 106 0.60 1.01 -1.98
C LYS A 106 0.96 2.49 -1.86
N ARG A 107 1.91 2.92 -2.69
CA ARG A 107 2.28 4.33 -2.78
C ARG A 107 1.15 5.14 -3.42
N THR A 108 1.05 6.39 -3.03
CA THR A 108 0.14 7.35 -3.65
C THR A 108 0.77 7.89 -4.93
N PHE A 109 -0.02 7.97 -5.98
CA PHE A 109 0.36 8.63 -7.22
C PHE A 109 -0.49 9.89 -7.36
N ALA A 110 0.13 11.02 -7.67
CA ALA A 110 -0.62 12.20 -8.07
C ALA A 110 -1.44 11.91 -9.33
N ARG A 111 -2.69 12.41 -9.39
CA ARG A 111 -3.50 12.32 -10.62
C ARG A 111 -2.79 12.95 -11.80
N ASN A 112 -2.08 14.04 -11.53
CA ASN A 112 -1.20 14.68 -12.50
C ASN A 112 0.21 14.72 -11.90
N TYR A 113 1.06 13.80 -12.32
CA TYR A 113 2.41 13.64 -11.79
C TYR A 113 3.30 14.88 -11.99
N GLN A 114 2.94 15.79 -12.89
CA GLN A 114 3.65 17.06 -13.13
C GLN A 114 3.22 18.17 -12.18
N SER A 115 2.15 17.99 -11.42
CA SER A 115 1.57 19.00 -10.55
C SER A 115 1.74 18.72 -9.07
N THR A 116 2.68 17.86 -8.67
CA THR A 116 3.03 17.74 -7.25
C THR A 116 3.58 19.06 -6.75
N MET A 117 3.14 19.47 -5.57
CA MET A 117 3.61 20.71 -4.92
C MET A 117 5.07 20.63 -4.51
N VAL A 118 5.66 19.46 -4.56
CA VAL A 118 7.07 19.22 -4.21
C VAL A 118 7.87 18.95 -5.46
N SER A 119 8.83 19.82 -5.75
CA SER A 119 9.83 19.58 -6.79
C SER A 119 10.95 18.72 -6.22
N THR A 120 11.16 17.55 -6.81
CA THR A 120 12.29 16.67 -6.48
C THR A 120 13.39 16.74 -7.53
N ILE A 121 13.22 17.55 -8.58
CA ILE A 121 14.14 17.60 -9.74
C ILE A 121 15.54 18.04 -9.32
N GLU A 122 15.64 18.97 -8.36
CA GLU A 122 16.91 19.53 -7.89
C GLU A 122 17.59 18.68 -6.80
N PHE A 123 16.97 17.59 -6.36
CA PHE A 123 17.48 16.76 -5.28
C PHE A 123 18.25 15.53 -5.78
N ILE A 124 19.19 15.72 -6.67
CA ILE A 124 20.22 14.71 -6.90
C ILE A 124 21.34 14.99 -5.91
N ARG A 125 21.32 14.30 -4.77
CA ARG A 125 22.38 14.42 -3.79
C ARG A 125 23.50 13.45 -4.09
N LYS A 126 24.72 13.87 -3.82
CA LYS A 126 25.88 12.97 -3.74
C LYS A 126 26.22 12.75 -2.27
N ARG A 127 26.18 11.49 -1.83
CA ARG A 127 26.54 11.06 -0.49
C ARG A 127 27.64 10.01 -0.56
N TYR A 128 28.69 10.18 0.24
CA TYR A 128 29.75 9.18 0.36
C TYR A 128 29.35 8.13 1.39
N LEU A 129 29.49 6.85 1.04
CA LEU A 129 29.24 5.74 1.92
C LEU A 129 30.55 5.21 2.51
N THR A 130 30.46 4.62 3.70
CA THR A 130 31.54 3.85 4.32
C THR A 130 31.66 2.46 3.70
N ASP A 131 32.75 1.75 3.95
CA ASP A 131 32.96 0.38 3.49
C ASP A 131 31.83 -0.56 3.95
N ASP A 132 31.39 -0.44 5.22
CA ASP A 132 30.28 -1.23 5.76
C ASP A 132 28.96 -0.93 5.05
N GLN A 133 28.68 0.34 4.80
CA GLN A 133 27.46 0.75 4.09
C GLN A 133 27.43 0.26 2.64
N ILE A 134 28.59 0.23 1.98
CA ILE A 134 28.69 -0.30 0.61
C ILE A 134 28.53 -1.83 0.63
N ALA A 135 29.10 -2.51 1.62
CA ALA A 135 28.88 -3.94 1.80
C ALA A 135 27.38 -4.26 2.03
N GLU A 136 26.67 -3.44 2.80
CA GLU A 136 25.22 -3.54 3.01
C GLU A 136 24.42 -3.37 1.71
N VAL A 137 24.80 -2.41 0.87
CA VAL A 137 24.22 -2.24 -0.48
C VAL A 137 24.49 -3.48 -1.34
N ASN A 138 25.73 -3.95 -1.36
CA ASN A 138 26.14 -5.14 -2.11
C ASN A 138 25.39 -6.39 -1.63
N PHE A 139 25.14 -6.48 -0.32
CA PHE A 139 24.36 -7.57 0.24
C PHE A 139 22.92 -7.60 -0.33
N VAL A 140 22.27 -6.46 -0.44
CA VAL A 140 20.92 -6.37 -1.02
C VAL A 140 20.96 -6.71 -2.52
N ILE A 141 21.92 -6.17 -3.27
CA ILE A 141 22.06 -6.46 -4.70
C ILE A 141 22.26 -7.96 -4.94
N LYS A 142 23.14 -8.59 -4.15
CA LYS A 142 23.40 -10.04 -4.24
C LYS A 142 22.20 -10.88 -3.84
N ALA A 143 21.50 -10.49 -2.76
CA ALA A 143 20.30 -11.20 -2.28
C ALA A 143 19.13 -11.15 -3.27
N ARG A 144 19.14 -10.19 -4.19
CA ARG A 144 18.13 -10.01 -5.26
C ARG A 144 18.61 -10.49 -6.63
N ALA A 145 19.85 -10.92 -6.76
CA ALA A 145 20.36 -11.48 -7.99
C ALA A 145 19.60 -12.77 -8.34
N ASN A 146 19.34 -12.99 -9.63
CA ASN A 146 18.74 -14.23 -10.11
C ASN A 146 19.78 -15.36 -10.15
N ARG A 147 20.92 -15.12 -10.83
CA ARG A 147 21.97 -16.14 -10.99
C ARG A 147 23.39 -15.61 -10.86
N TYR A 148 23.61 -14.37 -11.27
CA TYR A 148 24.95 -13.83 -11.46
C TYR A 148 25.15 -12.52 -10.75
N VAL A 149 26.33 -12.37 -10.16
CA VAL A 149 26.85 -11.11 -9.66
C VAL A 149 28.23 -10.87 -10.24
N ALA A 150 28.56 -9.61 -10.51
CA ALA A 150 29.85 -9.17 -11.00
C ALA A 150 30.35 -7.99 -10.14
N GLY A 151 31.63 -7.91 -9.91
CA GLY A 151 32.24 -6.83 -9.14
C GLY A 151 33.65 -6.52 -9.66
N PHE A 152 34.15 -5.34 -9.29
CA PHE A 152 35.48 -4.92 -9.64
C PHE A 152 36.55 -5.76 -8.94
N ARG A 153 36.30 -6.15 -7.68
CA ARG A 153 37.17 -7.01 -6.89
C ARG A 153 36.44 -8.24 -6.38
N ARG A 154 37.14 -9.32 -6.23
CA ARG A 154 36.59 -10.60 -5.77
C ARG A 154 36.02 -10.51 -4.36
N GLU A 155 36.63 -9.71 -3.49
CA GLU A 155 36.25 -9.53 -2.09
C GLU A 155 34.87 -8.89 -1.99
N ASP A 156 34.54 -7.94 -2.88
CA ASP A 156 33.28 -7.21 -2.91
C ASP A 156 32.08 -8.13 -3.23
N LEU A 157 32.33 -9.34 -3.78
CA LEU A 157 31.29 -10.32 -4.11
C LEU A 157 30.77 -11.12 -2.90
N PHE A 158 31.38 -10.95 -1.73
CA PHE A 158 31.05 -11.73 -0.51
C PHE A 158 30.60 -10.83 0.65
N PRO A 159 29.63 -9.93 0.45
CA PRO A 159 29.18 -8.97 1.48
C PRO A 159 28.61 -9.66 2.73
N GLU A 160 28.07 -10.88 2.60
CA GLU A 160 27.55 -11.68 3.71
C GLU A 160 28.59 -12.03 4.78
N LYS A 161 29.85 -11.88 4.49
CA LYS A 161 30.93 -12.14 5.47
C LYS A 161 31.11 -11.00 6.48
N VAL A 162 30.65 -9.79 6.12
CA VAL A 162 30.87 -8.57 6.92
C VAL A 162 29.56 -7.95 7.39
N VAL A 163 28.47 -8.14 6.65
CA VAL A 163 27.16 -7.58 7.00
C VAL A 163 26.51 -8.37 8.14
N SER A 164 26.33 -7.71 9.28
CA SER A 164 25.70 -8.28 10.47
C SER A 164 24.29 -7.76 10.72
N LYS A 165 23.87 -6.68 10.04
CA LYS A 165 22.53 -6.10 10.19
C LYS A 165 21.45 -7.04 9.67
N SER A 166 20.29 -7.03 10.34
CA SER A 166 19.10 -7.69 9.81
C SER A 166 18.63 -7.00 8.52
N TRP A 167 17.87 -7.73 7.67
CA TRP A 167 17.28 -7.16 6.46
C TRP A 167 16.52 -5.85 6.73
N ALA A 168 15.75 -5.80 7.83
CA ALA A 168 14.97 -4.62 8.19
C ALA A 168 15.84 -3.42 8.61
N ASP A 169 16.98 -3.68 9.26
CA ASP A 169 17.86 -2.62 9.76
C ASP A 169 18.73 -1.99 8.67
N LEU A 170 18.90 -2.67 7.53
CA LEU A 170 19.59 -2.12 6.36
C LEU A 170 18.94 -0.82 5.87
N ARG A 171 17.65 -0.59 6.17
CA ARG A 171 16.96 0.66 5.83
C ARG A 171 17.71 1.92 6.24
N THR A 172 18.49 1.86 7.32
CA THR A 172 19.27 3.00 7.82
C THR A 172 20.31 3.48 6.84
N THR A 173 20.82 2.60 5.99
CA THR A 173 21.78 2.91 4.93
C THR A 173 21.12 3.48 3.69
N PHE A 174 19.92 3.02 3.37
CA PHE A 174 19.22 3.40 2.15
C PHE A 174 18.35 4.65 2.28
N LEU A 175 17.94 5.01 3.51
CA LEU A 175 17.15 6.22 3.72
C LEU A 175 18.01 7.46 3.47
N PRO A 176 17.49 8.45 2.72
CA PRO A 176 18.16 9.72 2.57
C PRO A 176 18.19 10.47 3.92
N PRO A 177 19.21 11.31 4.16
CA PRO A 177 19.23 12.19 5.33
C PRO A 177 17.98 13.07 5.38
N ALA A 178 17.40 13.24 6.56
CA ALA A 178 16.16 13.99 6.74
C ALA A 178 16.29 15.50 6.44
N ASP A 179 17.49 16.04 6.62
CA ASP A 179 17.78 17.45 6.39
C ASP A 179 17.75 17.83 4.91
N GLY A 180 16.76 18.48 4.45
CA GLY A 180 16.65 18.98 3.08
C GLY A 180 16.07 17.94 2.10
N LEU A 181 15.14 17.12 2.55
CA LEU A 181 14.38 16.21 1.67
C LEU A 181 13.58 16.98 0.62
N TYR A 182 13.17 18.20 0.91
CA TYR A 182 12.52 19.10 -0.03
C TYR A 182 12.69 20.56 0.44
N ARG A 183 12.54 21.50 -0.46
CA ARG A 183 12.72 22.92 -0.16
C ARG A 183 11.41 23.67 -0.04
N PHE A 184 10.39 23.22 -0.71
CA PHE A 184 9.03 23.74 -0.61
C PHE A 184 8.04 22.62 -0.90
N GLY A 185 6.86 22.81 -0.42
CA GLY A 185 5.73 21.90 -0.55
C GLY A 185 4.65 22.32 0.42
N GLY A 186 3.50 21.73 0.32
CA GLY A 186 2.37 22.03 1.17
C GLY A 186 1.07 21.51 0.59
N GLU A 187 -0.02 21.93 1.21
CA GLU A 187 -1.37 21.66 0.73
C GLU A 187 -1.82 22.77 -0.21
N MET A 188 -2.51 22.39 -1.28
CA MET A 188 -3.23 23.30 -2.14
C MET A 188 -4.73 23.07 -1.97
N TYR A 189 -5.47 24.15 -1.77
CA TYR A 189 -6.92 24.13 -1.66
C TYR A 189 -7.48 25.21 -2.54
N ALA A 190 -8.41 24.86 -3.42
CA ALA A 190 -9.17 25.81 -4.23
C ALA A 190 -10.64 25.47 -4.18
N SER A 191 -11.49 26.48 -3.95
CA SER A 191 -12.93 26.36 -4.08
C SER A 191 -13.42 27.21 -5.25
N PHE A 192 -14.38 26.71 -5.99
CA PHE A 192 -14.93 27.34 -7.17
C PHE A 192 -16.37 27.82 -6.90
N GLU A 193 -16.84 28.79 -7.66
CA GLU A 193 -18.19 29.35 -7.51
C GLU A 193 -19.31 28.32 -7.71
N ASN A 194 -19.06 27.27 -8.51
CA ASN A 194 -19.98 26.16 -8.71
C ASN A 194 -20.06 25.17 -7.53
N GLY A 195 -19.29 25.44 -6.46
CA GLY A 195 -19.21 24.58 -5.27
C GLY A 195 -18.18 23.46 -5.35
N ASP A 196 -17.50 23.29 -6.49
CA ASP A 196 -16.43 22.33 -6.60
C ASP A 196 -15.23 22.72 -5.73
N VAL A 197 -14.57 21.71 -5.19
CA VAL A 197 -13.37 21.88 -4.37
C VAL A 197 -12.25 21.05 -4.95
N TYR A 198 -11.12 21.68 -5.16
CA TYR A 198 -9.88 21.01 -5.49
C TYR A 198 -8.95 21.00 -4.29
N TYR A 199 -8.47 19.83 -3.93
CA TYR A 199 -7.48 19.64 -2.87
C TYR A 199 -6.32 18.80 -3.39
N GLN A 200 -5.11 19.18 -3.02
CA GLN A 200 -3.91 18.39 -3.25
C GLN A 200 -2.93 18.59 -2.10
N ASP A 201 -2.45 17.52 -1.50
CA ASP A 201 -1.39 17.59 -0.49
C ASP A 201 0.01 17.62 -1.12
N GLU A 202 1.02 17.80 -0.28
CA GLU A 202 2.41 17.88 -0.71
C GLU A 202 2.91 16.62 -1.46
N PHE A 203 2.25 15.49 -1.30
CA PHE A 203 2.58 14.24 -1.98
C PHE A 203 1.72 13.99 -3.24
N GLY A 204 0.89 14.95 -3.62
CA GLY A 204 0.00 14.87 -4.78
C GLY A 204 -1.29 14.08 -4.52
N ARG A 205 -1.64 13.78 -3.27
CA ARG A 205 -2.91 13.17 -2.94
C ARG A 205 -4.01 14.22 -3.08
N THR A 206 -5.05 13.90 -3.83
CA THR A 206 -6.19 14.79 -4.08
C THR A 206 -7.31 14.61 -3.07
N GLU A 207 -7.16 13.70 -2.14
CA GLU A 207 -8.15 13.41 -1.11
C GLU A 207 -7.54 13.54 0.27
N LYS A 208 -8.25 14.25 1.16
CA LYS A 208 -7.84 14.34 2.56
C LYS A 208 -7.88 12.97 3.22
N PRO A 209 -6.90 12.65 4.07
CA PRO A 209 -6.96 11.46 4.90
C PRO A 209 -8.28 11.44 5.69
N ARG A 210 -9.00 10.34 5.61
CA ARG A 210 -10.27 10.17 6.32
C ARG A 210 -9.98 9.56 7.69
N GLU A 211 -9.62 10.41 8.64
CA GLU A 211 -9.26 9.98 9.99
C GLU A 211 -10.36 9.16 10.68
N TRP A 212 -11.62 9.42 10.38
CA TRP A 212 -12.74 8.64 10.89
C TRP A 212 -12.79 7.19 10.39
N LEU A 213 -12.08 6.84 9.32
CA LEU A 213 -11.90 5.46 8.87
C LEU A 213 -10.75 4.75 9.59
N LEU A 214 -9.97 5.49 10.35
CA LEU A 214 -8.91 4.96 11.20
C LEU A 214 -9.43 4.72 12.62
N LYS A 215 -8.71 3.91 13.35
CA LYS A 215 -8.89 3.66 14.78
C LYS A 215 -7.54 3.45 15.46
N GLU A 216 -7.46 3.79 16.73
CA GLU A 216 -6.27 3.48 17.51
C GLU A 216 -6.14 1.96 17.68
N GLY A 217 -4.97 1.44 17.35
CA GLY A 217 -4.64 0.05 17.66
C GLY A 217 -4.50 -0.16 19.17
N PRO A 218 -4.72 -1.37 19.67
CA PRO A 218 -4.58 -1.66 21.10
C PRO A 218 -3.13 -1.45 21.53
N LYS A 219 -2.92 -0.74 22.65
CA LYS A 219 -1.59 -0.51 23.24
C LYS A 219 -0.97 -1.78 23.83
N THR A 220 -1.81 -2.73 24.20
CA THR A 220 -1.42 -4.04 24.75
C THR A 220 -2.18 -5.15 24.03
N LEU A 221 -1.65 -6.37 24.08
CA LEU A 221 -2.34 -7.51 23.48
C LEU A 221 -3.70 -7.72 24.17
N PRO A 222 -4.80 -7.86 23.39
CA PRO A 222 -6.13 -8.06 23.96
C PRO A 222 -6.25 -9.37 24.76
N ARG A 223 -7.11 -9.37 25.75
CA ARG A 223 -7.46 -10.60 26.48
C ARG A 223 -8.28 -11.53 25.60
N PRO A 224 -8.27 -12.85 25.83
CA PRO A 224 -8.99 -13.81 24.98
C PRO A 224 -10.49 -13.52 24.79
N ARG A 225 -11.14 -12.95 25.81
CA ARG A 225 -12.58 -12.62 25.79
C ARG A 225 -12.91 -11.23 25.22
N ASP A 226 -11.90 -10.36 25.07
CA ASP A 226 -12.11 -9.01 24.54
C ASP A 226 -12.54 -9.09 23.08
N TYR A 227 -13.28 -8.10 22.61
CA TYR A 227 -13.57 -7.99 21.17
C TYR A 227 -12.28 -7.85 20.37
N CYS A 228 -12.25 -8.56 19.25
CA CYS A 228 -11.08 -8.53 18.38
C CYS A 228 -10.87 -7.13 17.78
N PRO A 229 -9.67 -6.55 17.89
CA PRO A 229 -9.36 -5.22 17.34
C PRO A 229 -9.57 -5.11 15.83
N CYS A 230 -9.61 -6.23 15.11
CA CYS A 230 -9.89 -6.22 13.67
C CYS A 230 -11.33 -5.78 13.33
N GLY A 231 -12.19 -5.59 14.32
CA GLY A 231 -13.58 -5.13 14.09
C GLY A 231 -14.54 -6.19 13.56
N SER A 232 -14.17 -7.48 13.64
CA SER A 232 -15.05 -8.59 13.22
C SER A 232 -16.30 -8.77 14.10
N GLY A 233 -16.28 -8.23 15.33
CA GLY A 233 -17.32 -8.45 16.33
C GLY A 233 -17.17 -9.75 17.11
N GLN A 234 -16.16 -10.56 16.79
CA GLN A 234 -15.84 -11.80 17.52
C GLN A 234 -14.88 -11.53 18.67
N SER A 235 -14.80 -12.45 19.64
CA SER A 235 -13.76 -12.40 20.67
C SER A 235 -12.37 -12.60 20.04
N PHE A 236 -11.34 -12.03 20.66
CA PHE A 236 -9.96 -12.16 20.19
C PHE A 236 -9.51 -13.63 20.09
N ALA A 237 -9.94 -14.46 21.05
CA ALA A 237 -9.66 -15.90 21.06
C ALA A 237 -10.20 -16.60 19.79
N ASN A 238 -11.37 -16.20 19.32
CA ASN A 238 -12.05 -16.85 18.19
C ASN A 238 -11.74 -16.17 16.85
N CYS A 239 -10.82 -15.17 16.82
CA CYS A 239 -10.58 -14.39 15.62
C CYS A 239 -9.08 -14.31 15.28
N CYS A 240 -8.36 -13.37 15.87
CA CYS A 240 -6.98 -13.03 15.44
C CYS A 240 -5.90 -13.64 16.35
N ARG A 241 -6.23 -14.21 17.50
CA ARG A 241 -5.24 -14.68 18.48
C ARG A 241 -4.24 -15.65 17.85
N ASP A 242 -4.77 -16.71 17.24
CA ASP A 242 -3.98 -17.81 16.72
C ASP A 242 -3.61 -17.64 15.23
N LYS A 243 -3.99 -16.50 14.62
CA LYS A 243 -3.61 -16.19 13.24
C LYS A 243 -2.23 -15.57 13.18
N PRO A 244 -1.38 -15.99 12.24
CA PRO A 244 -0.13 -15.30 11.94
C PRO A 244 -0.35 -13.82 11.62
N ALA A 245 0.62 -12.96 11.93
CA ALA A 245 0.46 -11.50 11.77
C ALA A 245 0.08 -11.09 10.34
N HIS A 246 0.64 -11.75 9.32
CA HIS A 246 0.37 -11.46 7.91
C HIS A 246 -1.05 -11.83 7.45
N LEU A 247 -1.74 -12.72 8.18
CA LEU A 247 -3.13 -13.11 7.91
C LEU A 247 -4.15 -12.31 8.73
N ARG A 248 -3.70 -11.47 9.65
CA ARG A 248 -4.60 -10.63 10.45
C ARG A 248 -5.10 -9.47 9.61
N MET A 249 -6.36 -9.11 9.84
CA MET A 249 -6.92 -7.86 9.33
C MET A 249 -6.32 -6.67 10.09
N SER A 250 -6.42 -5.49 9.52
CA SER A 250 -5.94 -4.25 10.15
C SER A 250 -6.57 -4.03 11.53
N TRP A 251 -5.76 -3.59 12.49
CA TRP A 251 -6.21 -3.16 13.81
C TRP A 251 -6.29 -1.63 13.93
N THR A 252 -5.87 -0.93 12.90
CA THR A 252 -5.81 0.53 12.86
C THR A 252 -6.72 1.15 11.81
N GLU A 253 -7.39 0.31 11.01
CA GLU A 253 -8.38 0.73 10.03
C GLU A 253 -9.73 0.09 10.37
N LYS A 254 -10.81 0.85 10.22
CA LYS A 254 -12.17 0.33 10.45
C LYS A 254 -12.52 -0.74 9.42
N SER A 255 -12.95 -1.88 9.91
CA SER A 255 -13.40 -3.02 9.11
C SER A 255 -14.69 -2.71 8.36
N ILE A 256 -15.02 -3.55 7.39
CA ILE A 256 -16.30 -3.50 6.67
C ILE A 256 -17.48 -3.47 7.65
N ARG A 257 -17.45 -4.33 8.69
CA ARG A 257 -18.51 -4.37 9.70
C ARG A 257 -18.61 -3.05 10.46
N GLU A 258 -17.49 -2.48 10.91
CA GLU A 258 -17.48 -1.21 11.65
C GLU A 258 -18.01 -0.06 10.79
N ARG A 259 -17.61 0.02 9.52
CA ARG A 259 -18.12 1.03 8.58
C ARG A 259 -19.63 0.90 8.34
N ASN A 260 -20.11 -0.34 8.16
CA ASN A 260 -21.54 -0.59 7.99
C ASN A 260 -22.34 -0.26 9.26
N MET A 261 -21.80 -0.55 10.45
CA MET A 261 -22.44 -0.14 11.70
C MET A 261 -22.54 1.39 11.82
N MET A 262 -21.44 2.09 11.54
CA MET A 262 -21.45 3.57 11.52
C MET A 262 -22.49 4.13 10.53
N PHE A 263 -22.63 3.50 9.36
CA PHE A 263 -23.64 3.89 8.38
C PHE A 263 -25.06 3.66 8.91
N MET A 264 -25.32 2.51 9.50
CA MET A 264 -26.62 2.20 10.10
C MET A 264 -26.96 3.12 11.26
N ASP A 265 -26.00 3.42 12.13
CA ASP A 265 -26.19 4.38 13.23
C ASP A 265 -26.54 5.78 12.69
N ALA A 266 -25.82 6.22 11.65
CA ALA A 266 -26.11 7.52 11.01
C ALA A 266 -27.49 7.54 10.33
N LEU A 267 -27.89 6.44 9.66
CA LEU A 267 -29.25 6.33 9.09
C LEU A 267 -30.31 6.32 10.18
N THR A 268 -30.05 5.61 11.28
CA THR A 268 -30.98 5.57 12.43
C THR A 268 -31.20 6.96 13.00
N GLN A 269 -30.15 7.76 13.11
CA GLN A 269 -30.25 9.16 13.56
C GLN A 269 -30.93 10.06 12.53
N LEU A 270 -30.57 9.93 11.23
CA LEU A 270 -31.08 10.78 10.16
C LEU A 270 -32.60 10.60 9.94
N PHE A 271 -33.08 9.36 10.06
CA PHE A 271 -34.47 8.99 9.80
C PHE A 271 -35.25 8.64 11.07
N GLU A 272 -34.62 8.73 12.25
CA GLU A 272 -35.21 8.37 13.55
C GLU A 272 -35.81 6.95 13.54
N LEU A 273 -35.04 6.01 12.96
CA LEU A 273 -35.46 4.62 12.81
C LEU A 273 -35.67 3.98 14.20
N GLY A 274 -36.77 3.24 14.35
CA GLY A 274 -37.13 2.60 15.60
C GLY A 274 -38.01 3.47 16.51
N THR A 275 -38.07 4.79 16.30
CA THR A 275 -38.99 5.69 17.01
C THR A 275 -40.19 6.07 16.16
N LYS A 276 -40.04 6.07 14.83
CA LYS A 276 -41.10 6.37 13.84
C LYS A 276 -41.50 5.09 13.11
N ASP A 277 -42.76 5.03 12.71
CA ASP A 277 -43.21 4.00 11.78
C ASP A 277 -42.67 4.26 10.36
N TRP A 278 -42.66 3.21 9.53
CA TRP A 278 -42.09 3.30 8.19
C TRP A 278 -42.85 4.24 7.24
N ASP A 279 -44.13 4.47 7.49
CA ASP A 279 -44.91 5.39 6.66
C ASP A 279 -44.58 6.86 7.00
N ALA A 280 -44.31 7.16 8.25
CA ALA A 280 -43.77 8.45 8.67
C ALA A 280 -42.34 8.67 8.07
N VAL A 281 -41.48 7.68 8.16
CA VAL A 281 -40.12 7.74 7.56
C VAL A 281 -40.22 8.02 6.06
N ARG A 282 -41.09 7.33 5.32
CA ARG A 282 -41.28 7.54 3.88
C ARG A 282 -41.80 8.95 3.54
N ARG A 283 -42.73 9.46 4.31
CA ARG A 283 -43.27 10.84 4.10
C ARG A 283 -42.23 11.90 4.35
N GLU A 284 -41.31 11.67 5.27
CA GLU A 284 -40.26 12.63 5.60
C GLU A 284 -38.99 12.46 4.73
N MET A 285 -38.97 11.51 3.82
CA MET A 285 -37.84 11.26 2.93
C MET A 285 -37.84 12.37 1.86
N THR A 286 -36.99 13.38 2.09
CA THR A 286 -36.74 14.48 1.17
C THR A 286 -35.48 14.28 0.38
N ASP A 287 -35.33 14.97 -0.75
CA ASP A 287 -34.13 14.95 -1.56
C ASP A 287 -32.87 15.33 -0.75
N ASP A 288 -33.01 16.28 0.20
CA ASP A 288 -31.92 16.66 1.10
C ASP A 288 -31.52 15.50 2.02
N LYS A 289 -32.47 14.79 2.61
CA LYS A 289 -32.14 13.59 3.43
C LYS A 289 -31.50 12.50 2.59
N ILE A 290 -31.97 12.28 1.38
CA ILE A 290 -31.37 11.34 0.43
C ILE A 290 -29.93 11.77 0.09
N ALA A 291 -29.72 13.05 -0.24
CA ALA A 291 -28.39 13.56 -0.53
C ALA A 291 -27.43 13.45 0.67
N ARG A 292 -27.94 13.65 1.90
CA ARG A 292 -27.15 13.40 3.13
C ARG A 292 -26.78 11.94 3.31
N MET A 293 -27.71 11.02 3.02
CA MET A 293 -27.44 9.59 3.07
C MET A 293 -26.33 9.20 2.08
N TYR A 294 -26.38 9.71 0.85
CA TYR A 294 -25.32 9.44 -0.12
C TYR A 294 -23.98 10.03 0.31
N ARG A 295 -23.93 11.25 0.83
CA ARG A 295 -22.70 11.84 1.38
C ARG A 295 -22.12 11.00 2.52
N LEU A 296 -22.97 10.48 3.41
CA LEU A 296 -22.54 9.58 4.48
C LEU A 296 -21.99 8.27 3.94
N TYR A 297 -22.64 7.70 2.92
CA TYR A 297 -22.17 6.49 2.26
C TYR A 297 -20.80 6.70 1.61
N GLU A 298 -20.65 7.77 0.82
CA GLU A 298 -19.37 8.11 0.17
C GLU A 298 -18.26 8.42 1.18
N ALA A 299 -18.60 9.03 2.31
CA ALA A 299 -17.64 9.28 3.38
C ALA A 299 -17.08 7.98 3.99
N LEU A 300 -17.92 6.95 4.13
CA LEU A 300 -17.53 5.65 4.70
C LEU A 300 -16.99 4.67 3.64
N TRP A 301 -17.45 4.81 2.41
CA TRP A 301 -17.13 3.96 1.27
C TRP A 301 -16.69 4.77 0.05
N PRO A 302 -15.54 5.46 0.16
CA PRO A 302 -14.98 6.17 -0.98
C PRO A 302 -14.70 5.22 -2.15
N LEU A 303 -14.80 5.73 -3.37
CA LEU A 303 -14.60 4.96 -4.60
C LEU A 303 -13.22 4.28 -4.67
N GLU A 304 -12.21 4.91 -4.11
CA GLU A 304 -10.84 4.41 -4.06
C GLU A 304 -10.58 3.39 -2.92
N THR A 305 -11.62 3.00 -2.17
CA THR A 305 -11.47 2.01 -1.09
C THR A 305 -10.91 0.70 -1.64
N ASP A 306 -9.76 0.27 -1.13
CA ASP A 306 -9.23 -1.07 -1.41
C ASP A 306 -10.02 -2.13 -0.63
N LEU A 307 -11.14 -2.56 -1.22
CA LEU A 307 -12.02 -3.56 -0.61
C LEU A 307 -11.29 -4.86 -0.33
N LEU A 308 -10.32 -5.25 -1.18
CA LEU A 308 -9.57 -6.48 -1.01
C LEU A 308 -8.69 -6.46 0.25
N SER A 309 -8.17 -5.28 0.61
CA SER A 309 -7.39 -5.12 1.85
C SER A 309 -8.23 -5.26 3.11
N LEU A 310 -9.55 -4.95 3.02
CA LEU A 310 -10.50 -5.03 4.11
C LEU A 310 -11.12 -6.42 4.25
N LEU A 311 -11.00 -7.29 3.25
CA LEU A 311 -11.44 -8.67 3.34
C LEU A 311 -10.47 -9.51 4.18
N PRO A 312 -10.97 -10.58 4.81
CA PRO A 312 -10.10 -11.56 5.44
C PRO A 312 -9.08 -12.10 4.46
N LYS A 313 -7.83 -12.27 4.86
CA LYS A 313 -6.77 -12.78 4.00
C LYS A 313 -6.86 -14.29 3.84
N PRO A 314 -6.61 -14.86 2.65
CA PRO A 314 -6.66 -16.28 2.40
C PRO A 314 -5.62 -17.03 3.24
N ASP A 315 -6.06 -18.08 3.94
CA ASP A 315 -5.22 -18.96 4.77
C ASP A 315 -5.25 -20.43 4.32
N GLY A 316 -5.72 -20.68 3.10
CA GLY A 316 -5.90 -22.03 2.55
C GLY A 316 -7.18 -22.74 3.04
N LYS A 317 -7.83 -22.22 4.08
CA LYS A 317 -9.13 -22.71 4.60
C LYS A 317 -10.26 -21.73 4.38
N MET A 318 -10.02 -20.72 3.59
CA MET A 318 -10.73 -19.49 3.71
C MET A 318 -11.88 -19.27 2.80
N ARG A 319 -12.76 -18.60 3.40
CA ARG A 319 -14.02 -18.02 3.04
C ARG A 319 -13.84 -16.59 2.60
N SER A 320 -14.25 -16.28 1.39
CA SER A 320 -14.56 -14.92 1.02
C SER A 320 -15.97 -14.60 1.50
N VAL A 321 -16.11 -13.54 2.27
CA VAL A 321 -17.42 -13.02 2.67
C VAL A 321 -17.69 -11.77 1.87
N TYR A 322 -18.63 -11.83 0.98
CA TYR A 322 -19.14 -10.67 0.27
C TYR A 322 -20.37 -10.11 1.01
N THR A 323 -20.28 -8.86 1.43
CA THR A 323 -21.41 -8.13 2.01
C THR A 323 -21.74 -6.95 1.10
N GLY A 324 -22.73 -7.07 0.26
CA GLY A 324 -23.16 -6.02 -0.64
C GLY A 324 -24.46 -6.36 -1.35
N SER A 325 -25.08 -5.37 -1.99
CA SER A 325 -26.25 -5.62 -2.83
C SER A 325 -25.77 -6.15 -4.20
N LEU A 326 -25.85 -7.49 -4.34
CA LEU A 326 -25.75 -8.10 -5.67
C LEU A 326 -27.16 -8.35 -6.21
N HIS A 327 -27.32 -8.04 -7.48
CA HIS A 327 -28.54 -8.48 -8.17
C HIS A 327 -28.61 -10.01 -8.12
N PRO A 328 -29.74 -10.62 -7.70
CA PRO A 328 -29.84 -12.06 -7.50
C PRO A 328 -29.39 -12.91 -8.68
N LYS A 329 -29.57 -12.42 -9.92
CA LYS A 329 -29.10 -13.10 -11.14
C LYS A 329 -27.57 -13.14 -11.28
N LEU A 330 -26.84 -12.21 -10.64
CA LEU A 330 -25.38 -12.14 -10.72
C LEU A 330 -24.69 -12.87 -9.56
N ILE A 331 -25.44 -13.26 -8.52
CA ILE A 331 -24.86 -13.93 -7.35
C ILE A 331 -24.17 -15.25 -7.74
N MET A 332 -24.76 -16.03 -8.62
CA MET A 332 -24.19 -17.30 -9.05
C MET A 332 -22.90 -17.10 -9.86
N GLU A 333 -22.90 -16.15 -10.80
CA GLU A 333 -21.71 -15.82 -11.59
C GLU A 333 -20.56 -15.33 -10.69
N PHE A 334 -20.89 -14.45 -9.74
CA PHE A 334 -19.93 -13.99 -8.75
C PHE A 334 -19.38 -15.14 -7.89
N ALA A 335 -20.26 -16.01 -7.38
CA ALA A 335 -19.87 -17.13 -6.53
C ALA A 335 -18.98 -18.12 -7.30
N VAL A 336 -19.31 -18.43 -8.56
CA VAL A 336 -18.48 -19.28 -9.42
C VAL A 336 -17.12 -18.62 -9.67
N GLY A 337 -17.09 -17.34 -10.05
CA GLY A 337 -15.84 -16.62 -10.28
C GLY A 337 -14.97 -16.57 -9.03
N ALA A 338 -15.55 -16.28 -7.88
CA ALA A 338 -14.83 -16.21 -6.62
C ALA A 338 -14.34 -17.58 -6.13
N SER A 339 -15.06 -18.67 -6.39
CA SER A 339 -14.67 -20.03 -6.01
C SER A 339 -13.37 -20.51 -6.68
N LEU A 340 -12.96 -19.89 -7.79
CA LEU A 340 -11.68 -20.17 -8.42
C LEU A 340 -10.49 -19.71 -7.57
N TYR A 341 -10.72 -18.74 -6.69
CA TYR A 341 -9.67 -18.13 -5.85
C TYR A 341 -9.80 -18.48 -4.36
N PHE A 342 -10.98 -18.85 -3.92
CA PHE A 342 -11.30 -19.09 -2.52
C PHE A 342 -11.94 -20.48 -2.33
N GLY A 343 -11.55 -21.18 -1.30
CA GLY A 343 -12.12 -22.51 -0.99
C GLY A 343 -13.59 -22.48 -0.56
N GLU A 344 -14.07 -21.33 -0.09
CA GLU A 344 -15.46 -21.10 0.27
C GLU A 344 -15.83 -19.64 0.04
N VAL A 345 -16.98 -19.40 -0.57
CA VAL A 345 -17.52 -18.05 -0.80
C VAL A 345 -18.86 -17.92 -0.09
N ILE A 346 -18.94 -17.02 0.88
CA ILE A 346 -20.18 -16.68 1.57
C ILE A 346 -20.68 -15.35 1.01
N VAL A 347 -21.83 -15.37 0.36
CA VAL A 347 -22.51 -14.15 -0.08
C VAL A 347 -23.57 -13.80 0.95
N GLN A 348 -23.38 -12.67 1.62
CA GLN A 348 -24.34 -12.14 2.58
C GLN A 348 -24.99 -10.88 1.97
N ASN A 349 -26.27 -10.99 1.64
CA ASN A 349 -27.03 -9.82 1.21
C ASN A 349 -27.64 -9.12 2.45
N PRO A 350 -27.18 -7.91 2.80
CA PRO A 350 -27.67 -7.20 3.99
C PRO A 350 -29.13 -6.76 3.87
N PHE A 351 -29.72 -6.81 2.67
CA PHE A 351 -31.11 -6.41 2.43
C PHE A 351 -32.09 -7.60 2.34
N LEU A 352 -31.60 -8.83 2.38
CA LEU A 352 -32.46 -9.99 2.58
C LEU A 352 -32.77 -10.12 4.07
N ILE A 353 -33.74 -9.35 4.52
CA ILE A 353 -34.41 -9.64 5.80
C ILE A 353 -35.19 -10.93 5.55
N SER A 354 -34.78 -12.02 6.20
CA SER A 354 -35.63 -13.22 6.25
C SER A 354 -36.96 -12.77 6.84
N ARG A 355 -37.99 -12.77 6.04
CA ARG A 355 -39.35 -12.75 6.55
C ARG A 355 -39.58 -14.11 7.19
N THR A 356 -39.35 -14.23 8.49
CA THR A 356 -40.01 -15.25 9.34
C THR A 356 -41.41 -14.78 9.58
#